data_629af0e007a23d7bf4d9dffb3e710d77
#
_entry.id   629af0e007a23d7bf4d9dffb3e710d77
#
_cell.length_a   1.000
_cell.length_b   1.000
_cell.length_c   1.000
_cell.angle_alpha   90.00
_cell.angle_beta   90.00
_cell.angle_gamma   90.00
#
_symmetry.space_group_name_H-M   'P 1'
#
loop_
_entity.id
_entity.type
_entity.pdbx_description
1 polymer ?
#
loop_
_entity_poly.entity_id
_entity_poly.type
_entity_poly.pdbx_seq_one_letter_code
_entity_poly.pdbx_strand_id
1 'polypeptide(L)'
;MYRSFFKRVFDFILSLTAIIILSPVLLLLTVTGAFLMGGNPFFTQDRPGKDGKIFKLVKFRSMNNKRDDRGELLPDEKRLTYYGKFLRNTSLDELPELINILKGDMAIVGPRPLLVRYLTRYNKTQARRHEVRPGLTGLAQVNGRNAISWEEKFRYDVEYVDNLSLMLDIKIILMTVLKVVKRDGISSESSATMEEFMGQQGKDE
;
A
#
# COMPACT_ATOMS: atom_id res chain seq x y z
N MET A 1 -20.37 9.95 12.65
CA MET A 1 -19.83 9.27 13.84
C MET A 1 -18.83 8.16 13.48
N TYR A 2 -19.12 7.26 12.51
CA TYR A 2 -18.17 6.22 12.09
C TYR A 2 -16.85 6.81 11.57
N ARG A 3 -16.88 7.70 10.58
CA ARG A 3 -15.70 8.34 9.94
C ARG A 3 -14.75 9.01 10.95
N SER A 4 -15.27 9.64 11.98
CA SER A 4 -14.49 10.47 12.91
C SER A 4 -13.92 9.71 14.12
N PHE A 5 -14.63 8.68 14.61
CA PHE A 5 -14.23 7.99 15.85
C PHE A 5 -14.17 6.48 15.70
N PHE A 6 -15.28 5.82 15.38
CA PHE A 6 -15.35 4.35 15.42
C PHE A 6 -14.39 3.69 14.45
N LYS A 7 -14.20 4.27 13.25
CA LYS A 7 -13.23 3.75 12.28
C LYS A 7 -11.83 3.64 12.89
N ARG A 8 -11.38 4.63 13.62
CA ARG A 8 -10.06 4.60 14.26
C ARG A 8 -9.95 3.52 15.33
N VAL A 9 -11.00 3.34 16.13
CA VAL A 9 -11.06 2.29 17.14
C VAL A 9 -11.00 0.89 16.51
N PHE A 10 -11.79 0.67 15.45
CA PHE A 10 -11.75 -0.59 14.70
C PHE A 10 -10.40 -0.85 14.03
N ASP A 11 -9.83 0.15 13.36
CA ASP A 11 -8.51 0.03 12.73
C ASP A 11 -7.45 -0.36 13.77
N PHE A 12 -7.48 0.26 14.95
CA PHE A 12 -6.55 -0.03 16.06
C PHE A 12 -6.72 -1.46 16.58
N ILE A 13 -7.95 -1.86 16.92
CA ILE A 13 -8.24 -3.19 17.48
C ILE A 13 -7.87 -4.28 16.46
N LEU A 14 -8.30 -4.13 15.20
CA LEU A 14 -8.02 -5.11 14.17
C LEU A 14 -6.53 -5.23 13.87
N SER A 15 -5.80 -4.11 13.79
CA SER A 15 -4.36 -4.15 13.54
C SER A 15 -3.57 -4.73 14.73
N LEU A 16 -3.96 -4.41 15.96
CA LEU A 16 -3.35 -5.00 17.16
C LEU A 16 -3.58 -6.51 17.20
N THR A 17 -4.82 -6.95 17.00
CA THR A 17 -5.17 -8.37 16.95
C THR A 17 -4.40 -9.09 15.84
N ALA A 18 -4.34 -8.50 14.64
CA ALA A 18 -3.59 -9.06 13.52
C ALA A 18 -2.09 -9.18 13.85
N ILE A 19 -1.46 -8.18 14.46
CA ILE A 19 -0.05 -8.25 14.88
C ILE A 19 0.17 -9.37 15.90
N ILE A 20 -0.71 -9.51 16.90
CA ILE A 20 -0.57 -10.56 17.92
C ILE A 20 -0.69 -11.95 17.25
N ILE A 21 -1.71 -12.18 16.43
CA ILE A 21 -1.92 -13.47 15.77
C ILE A 21 -0.79 -13.77 14.77
N LEU A 22 -0.34 -12.78 14.00
CA LEU A 22 0.70 -12.95 12.99
C LEU A 22 2.13 -12.80 13.54
N SER A 23 2.30 -12.56 14.84
CA SER A 23 3.62 -12.36 15.45
C SER A 23 4.64 -13.47 15.16
N PRO A 24 4.28 -14.78 15.16
CA PRO A 24 5.25 -15.83 14.80
C PRO A 24 5.70 -15.70 13.33
N VAL A 25 4.77 -15.36 12.42
CA VAL A 25 5.07 -15.16 10.99
C VAL A 25 5.93 -13.91 10.81
N LEU A 26 5.58 -12.80 11.47
CA LEU A 26 6.36 -11.56 11.43
C LEU A 26 7.79 -11.78 11.94
N LEU A 27 7.97 -12.51 13.03
CA LEU A 27 9.28 -12.87 13.56
C LEU A 27 10.08 -13.71 12.57
N LEU A 28 9.47 -14.78 12.02
CA LEU A 28 10.09 -15.63 11.01
C LEU A 28 10.54 -14.82 9.79
N LEU A 29 9.66 -13.97 9.24
CA LEU A 29 9.99 -13.12 8.09
C LEU A 29 11.06 -12.08 8.41
N THR A 30 11.08 -11.56 9.64
CA THR A 30 12.12 -10.62 10.09
C THR A 30 13.48 -11.30 10.14
N VAL A 31 13.56 -12.49 10.76
CA VAL A 31 14.83 -13.23 10.88
C VAL A 31 15.32 -13.69 9.51
N THR A 32 14.47 -14.35 8.72
CA THR A 32 14.83 -14.80 7.37
C THR A 32 15.19 -13.64 6.45
N GLY A 33 14.46 -12.51 6.55
CA GLY A 33 14.75 -11.30 5.80
C GLY A 33 16.11 -10.70 6.18
N ALA A 34 16.46 -10.67 7.46
CA ALA A 34 17.77 -10.18 7.92
C ALA A 34 18.92 -11.00 7.32
N PHE A 35 18.80 -12.34 7.29
CA PHE A 35 19.79 -13.21 6.68
C PHE A 35 19.87 -13.06 5.16
N LEU A 36 18.72 -13.13 4.46
CA LEU A 36 18.68 -13.17 2.99
C LEU A 36 18.98 -11.80 2.35
N MET A 37 18.70 -10.70 3.05
CA MET A 37 18.99 -9.34 2.58
C MET A 37 20.35 -8.81 3.07
N GLY A 38 21.06 -9.56 3.92
CA GLY A 38 22.36 -9.17 4.45
C GLY A 38 22.29 -7.94 5.34
N GLY A 39 21.26 -7.83 6.19
CA GLY A 39 21.09 -6.70 7.11
C GLY A 39 19.63 -6.36 7.43
N ASN A 40 19.31 -5.07 7.49
CA ASN A 40 17.97 -4.63 7.86
C ASN A 40 16.87 -5.24 6.96
N PRO A 41 15.95 -6.07 7.50
CA PRO A 41 14.87 -6.70 6.74
C PRO A 41 13.74 -5.73 6.37
N PHE A 42 13.75 -4.51 6.91
CA PHE A 42 12.72 -3.52 6.65
C PHE A 42 13.16 -2.49 5.60
N PHE A 43 12.18 -2.03 4.85
CA PHE A 43 12.28 -0.92 3.92
C PHE A 43 11.31 0.16 4.37
N THR A 44 11.73 1.41 4.34
CA THR A 44 10.89 2.56 4.66
C THR A 44 10.85 3.52 3.49
N GLN A 45 9.67 4.11 3.24
CA GLN A 45 9.47 5.12 2.21
C GLN A 45 8.49 6.18 2.67
N ASP A 46 8.80 7.45 2.38
CA ASP A 46 7.92 8.55 2.67
C ASP A 46 6.68 8.49 1.76
N ARG A 47 5.51 8.61 2.37
CA ARG A 47 4.19 8.57 1.72
C ARG A 47 3.28 9.65 2.28
N PRO A 48 2.40 10.23 1.46
CA PRO A 48 1.39 11.15 1.95
C PRO A 48 0.25 10.38 2.63
N GLY A 49 -0.07 10.81 3.82
CA GLY A 49 -1.19 10.36 4.63
C GLY A 49 -2.41 11.26 4.53
N LYS A 50 -3.22 11.25 5.60
CA LYS A 50 -4.37 12.15 5.73
C LYS A 50 -3.91 13.62 5.70
N ASP A 51 -4.68 14.45 5.00
CA ASP A 51 -4.41 15.88 4.80
C ASP A 51 -3.01 16.15 4.18
N GLY A 52 -2.48 15.18 3.41
CA GLY A 52 -1.16 15.27 2.77
C GLY A 52 0.03 15.17 3.73
N LYS A 53 -0.17 14.90 5.03
CA LYS A 53 0.91 14.77 6.01
C LYS A 53 1.78 13.57 5.68
N ILE A 54 3.09 13.81 5.56
CA ILE A 54 4.05 12.76 5.20
C ILE A 54 4.31 11.85 6.40
N PHE A 55 4.28 10.53 6.15
CA PHE A 55 4.67 9.51 7.11
C PHE A 55 5.61 8.48 6.49
N LYS A 56 6.32 7.72 7.32
CA LYS A 56 7.21 6.64 6.88
C LYS A 56 6.44 5.32 6.80
N LEU A 57 6.12 4.90 5.58
CA LEU A 57 5.56 3.58 5.32
C LEU A 57 6.61 2.51 5.58
N VAL A 58 6.27 1.46 6.33
CA VAL A 58 7.20 0.36 6.66
C VAL A 58 6.75 -0.92 5.96
N LYS A 59 7.67 -1.54 5.21
CA LYS A 59 7.47 -2.83 4.54
C LYS A 59 8.62 -3.79 4.81
N PHE A 60 8.44 -5.07 4.53
CA PHE A 60 9.60 -5.95 4.38
C PHE A 60 10.36 -5.63 3.09
N ARG A 61 11.69 -5.67 3.20
CA ARG A 61 12.57 -5.44 2.06
C ARG A 61 12.48 -6.63 1.09
N SER A 62 12.14 -6.35 -0.16
CA SER A 62 12.03 -7.33 -1.23
C SER A 62 13.15 -7.23 -2.27
N MET A 63 13.90 -6.12 -2.26
CA MET A 63 14.96 -5.82 -3.21
C MET A 63 16.30 -5.63 -2.50
N ASN A 64 17.41 -6.06 -3.13
CA ASN A 64 18.75 -5.75 -2.68
C ASN A 64 19.21 -4.35 -3.14
N ASN A 65 20.38 -3.91 -2.65
CA ASN A 65 20.95 -2.61 -3.01
C ASN A 65 22.09 -2.75 -4.04
N LYS A 66 22.05 -3.74 -4.93
CA LYS A 66 23.06 -3.92 -5.97
C LYS A 66 23.16 -2.69 -6.86
N ARG A 67 24.40 -2.30 -7.16
CA ARG A 67 24.73 -1.14 -7.98
C ARG A 67 25.51 -1.59 -9.22
N ASP A 68 25.51 -0.76 -10.24
CA ASP A 68 26.38 -0.91 -11.42
C ASP A 68 27.78 -0.34 -11.14
N ASP A 69 28.64 -0.41 -12.16
CA ASP A 69 30.03 0.08 -12.10
C ASP A 69 30.13 1.61 -11.93
N ARG A 70 29.03 2.34 -12.15
CA ARG A 70 28.91 3.79 -11.94
C ARG A 70 28.39 4.15 -10.57
N GLY A 71 28.10 3.14 -9.71
CA GLY A 71 27.54 3.33 -8.39
C GLY A 71 26.04 3.61 -8.37
N GLU A 72 25.34 3.48 -9.51
CA GLU A 72 23.90 3.63 -9.62
C GLU A 72 23.17 2.33 -9.27
N LEU A 73 21.95 2.43 -8.72
CA LEU A 73 21.16 1.24 -8.41
C LEU A 73 20.80 0.51 -9.70
N LEU A 74 21.00 -0.81 -9.73
CA LEU A 74 20.54 -1.63 -10.84
C LEU A 74 19.01 -1.52 -11.01
N PRO A 75 18.47 -1.79 -12.22
CA PRO A 75 17.04 -1.87 -12.46
C PRO A 75 16.33 -2.81 -11.47
N ASP A 76 15.09 -2.49 -11.11
CA ASP A 76 14.32 -3.19 -10.11
C ASP A 76 14.22 -4.70 -10.36
N GLU A 77 14.14 -5.13 -11.61
CA GLU A 77 14.10 -6.53 -12.03
C GLU A 77 15.35 -7.31 -11.61
N LYS A 78 16.54 -6.66 -11.66
CA LYS A 78 17.82 -7.26 -11.25
C LYS A 78 18.04 -7.19 -9.72
N ARG A 79 17.30 -6.34 -9.04
CA ARG A 79 17.37 -6.15 -7.59
C ARG A 79 16.37 -7.01 -6.84
N LEU A 80 15.26 -7.42 -7.49
CA LEU A 80 14.22 -8.22 -6.90
C LEU A 80 14.73 -9.65 -6.65
N THR A 81 14.81 -10.03 -5.37
CA THR A 81 15.30 -11.35 -4.96
C THR A 81 14.21 -12.42 -5.03
N TYR A 82 14.58 -13.71 -4.98
CA TYR A 82 13.59 -14.81 -4.88
C TYR A 82 12.70 -14.66 -3.64
N TYR A 83 13.31 -14.32 -2.51
CA TYR A 83 12.58 -14.01 -1.28
C TYR A 83 11.62 -12.83 -1.47
N GLY A 84 12.10 -11.78 -2.12
CA GLY A 84 11.28 -10.61 -2.44
C GLY A 84 10.11 -10.93 -3.37
N LYS A 85 10.31 -11.80 -4.36
CA LYS A 85 9.22 -12.29 -5.23
C LYS A 85 8.16 -13.06 -4.41
N PHE A 86 8.61 -13.95 -3.53
CA PHE A 86 7.72 -14.67 -2.62
C PHE A 86 6.90 -13.70 -1.76
N LEU A 87 7.54 -12.73 -1.11
CA LEU A 87 6.86 -11.73 -0.28
C LEU A 87 5.80 -10.95 -1.08
N ARG A 88 6.15 -10.46 -2.27
CA ARG A 88 5.22 -9.68 -3.11
C ARG A 88 4.06 -10.53 -3.64
N ASN A 89 4.33 -11.75 -4.06
CA ASN A 89 3.31 -12.66 -4.57
C ASN A 89 2.30 -13.09 -3.49
N THR A 90 2.71 -13.03 -2.22
CA THR A 90 1.85 -13.36 -1.07
C THR A 90 1.36 -12.11 -0.34
N SER A 91 1.75 -10.90 -0.79
CA SER A 91 1.50 -9.63 -0.09
C SER A 91 2.02 -9.59 1.36
N LEU A 92 2.92 -10.50 1.73
CA LEU A 92 3.53 -10.54 3.07
C LEU A 92 4.50 -9.38 3.30
N ASP A 93 5.01 -8.75 2.22
CA ASP A 93 5.84 -7.55 2.32
C ASP A 93 5.10 -6.36 2.96
N GLU A 94 3.78 -6.34 2.90
CA GLU A 94 2.94 -5.27 3.45
C GLU A 94 2.54 -5.48 4.91
N LEU A 95 2.81 -6.64 5.51
CA LEU A 95 2.44 -6.90 6.93
C LEU A 95 2.99 -5.87 7.93
N PRO A 96 4.22 -5.31 7.79
CA PRO A 96 4.70 -4.27 8.70
C PRO A 96 3.88 -2.97 8.65
N GLU A 97 3.05 -2.73 7.61
CA GLU A 97 2.14 -1.58 7.55
C GLU A 97 1.09 -1.60 8.68
N LEU A 98 0.82 -2.78 9.28
CA LEU A 98 0.01 -2.88 10.50
C LEU A 98 0.54 -2.00 11.63
N ILE A 99 1.85 -1.77 11.70
CA ILE A 99 2.47 -0.84 12.67
C ILE A 99 2.09 0.61 12.33
N ASN A 100 2.04 0.97 11.04
CA ASN A 100 1.56 2.30 10.64
C ASN A 100 0.07 2.50 10.98
N ILE A 101 -0.73 1.43 10.88
CA ILE A 101 -2.15 1.48 11.28
C ILE A 101 -2.27 1.69 12.79
N LEU A 102 -1.50 0.95 13.60
CA LEU A 102 -1.47 1.14 15.05
C LEU A 102 -1.08 2.57 15.45
N LYS A 103 -0.07 3.15 14.78
CA LYS A 103 0.36 4.53 15.03
C LYS A 103 -0.69 5.57 14.62
N GLY A 104 -1.58 5.22 13.68
CA GLY A 104 -2.61 6.12 13.16
C GLY A 104 -2.22 6.86 11.90
N ASP A 105 -1.10 6.50 11.28
CA ASP A 105 -0.69 7.00 9.96
C ASP A 105 -1.59 6.45 8.86
N MET A 106 -2.03 5.20 9.02
CA MET A 106 -2.85 4.44 8.08
C MET A 106 -4.14 3.91 8.72
N ALA A 107 -4.99 3.35 7.90
CA ALA A 107 -6.20 2.59 8.22
C ALA A 107 -6.11 1.19 7.61
N ILE A 108 -6.95 0.24 8.04
CA ILE A 108 -7.11 -1.05 7.35
C ILE A 108 -7.63 -0.81 5.93
N VAL A 109 -8.70 -0.02 5.81
CA VAL A 109 -9.33 0.32 4.52
C VAL A 109 -9.20 1.80 4.25
N GLY A 110 -8.75 2.14 3.03
CA GLY A 110 -8.59 3.51 2.55
C GLY A 110 -7.89 3.56 1.18
N PRO A 111 -7.74 4.74 0.58
CA PRO A 111 -6.94 4.91 -0.63
C PRO A 111 -5.50 4.46 -0.43
N ARG A 112 -4.92 3.71 -1.39
CA ARG A 112 -3.51 3.27 -1.29
C ARG A 112 -2.57 4.46 -1.21
N PRO A 113 -1.58 4.52 -0.27
CA PRO A 113 -0.64 5.63 -0.20
C PRO A 113 0.29 5.62 -1.43
N LEU A 114 0.23 6.68 -2.24
CA LEU A 114 1.03 6.83 -3.45
C LEU A 114 2.34 7.60 -3.16
N LEU A 115 3.11 7.95 -4.20
CA LEU A 115 4.38 8.66 -4.04
C LEU A 115 4.14 10.13 -3.66
N VAL A 116 5.03 10.67 -2.81
CA VAL A 116 4.97 12.08 -2.38
C VAL A 116 4.96 13.04 -3.56
N ARG A 117 5.75 12.74 -4.61
CA ARG A 117 5.84 13.56 -5.83
C ARG A 117 4.52 13.67 -6.60
N TYR A 118 3.50 12.84 -6.30
CA TYR A 118 2.18 12.94 -6.93
C TYR A 118 1.30 14.03 -6.30
N LEU A 119 1.64 14.52 -5.10
CA LEU A 119 0.85 15.56 -4.44
C LEU A 119 0.65 16.82 -5.30
N THR A 120 1.67 17.20 -6.06
CA THR A 120 1.61 18.38 -6.95
C THR A 120 0.97 18.10 -8.30
N ARG A 121 0.61 16.84 -8.58
CA ARG A 121 0.05 16.40 -9.87
C ARG A 121 -1.45 16.14 -9.80
N TYR A 122 -2.04 16.11 -8.60
CA TYR A 122 -3.47 15.90 -8.43
C TYR A 122 -4.26 17.15 -8.80
N ASN A 123 -5.37 16.95 -9.53
CA ASN A 123 -6.41 17.96 -9.59
C ASN A 123 -7.21 18.01 -8.26
N LYS A 124 -8.11 18.99 -8.13
CA LYS A 124 -8.91 19.22 -6.91
C LYS A 124 -9.71 17.97 -6.49
N THR A 125 -10.28 17.24 -7.45
CA THR A 125 -11.07 16.03 -7.18
C THR A 125 -10.18 14.89 -6.73
N GLN A 126 -9.06 14.64 -7.42
CA GLN A 126 -8.12 13.58 -7.07
C GLN A 126 -7.48 13.80 -5.70
N ALA A 127 -7.20 15.06 -5.32
CA ALA A 127 -6.64 15.42 -4.02
C ALA A 127 -7.54 15.05 -2.85
N ARG A 128 -8.86 14.90 -3.06
CA ARG A 128 -9.83 14.49 -2.03
C ARG A 128 -9.55 13.12 -1.42
N ARG A 129 -8.78 12.28 -2.11
CA ARG A 129 -8.29 11.00 -1.58
C ARG A 129 -7.55 11.13 -0.26
N HIS A 130 -6.98 12.30 0.01
CA HIS A 130 -6.27 12.61 1.26
C HIS A 130 -7.18 13.13 2.40
N GLU A 131 -8.50 13.26 2.19
CA GLU A 131 -9.45 13.59 3.26
C GLU A 131 -9.58 12.49 4.32
N VAL A 132 -9.11 11.28 4.00
CA VAL A 132 -9.08 10.11 4.89
C VAL A 132 -7.67 9.55 5.02
N ARG A 133 -7.45 8.68 6.03
CA ARG A 133 -6.18 7.95 6.13
C ARG A 133 -6.02 6.99 4.97
N PRO A 134 -4.80 6.83 4.43
CA PRO A 134 -4.53 5.79 3.45
C PRO A 134 -4.72 4.41 4.06
N GLY A 135 -5.09 3.43 3.23
CA GLY A 135 -5.38 2.07 3.65
C GLY A 135 -4.34 1.04 3.22
N LEU A 136 -4.25 -0.03 4.01
CA LEU A 136 -3.56 -1.27 3.62
C LEU A 136 -4.28 -1.90 2.42
N THR A 137 -5.60 -1.91 2.45
CA THR A 137 -6.47 -2.23 1.31
C THR A 137 -7.44 -1.10 1.00
N GLY A 138 -8.11 -1.14 -0.13
CA GLY A 138 -9.03 -0.09 -0.54
C GLY A 138 -9.87 -0.44 -1.76
N LEU A 139 -10.85 0.41 -2.07
CA LEU A 139 -11.83 0.17 -3.13
C LEU A 139 -11.15 0.00 -4.50
N ALA A 140 -10.16 0.82 -4.83
CA ALA A 140 -9.38 0.68 -6.07
C ALA A 140 -8.58 -0.63 -6.12
N GLN A 141 -8.00 -1.06 -4.99
CA GLN A 141 -7.22 -2.29 -4.91
C GLN A 141 -8.09 -3.53 -5.14
N VAL A 142 -9.31 -3.56 -4.61
CA VAL A 142 -10.22 -4.71 -4.81
C VAL A 142 -10.92 -4.70 -6.16
N ASN A 143 -10.92 -3.57 -6.91
CA ASN A 143 -11.57 -3.47 -8.22
C ASN A 143 -10.62 -3.54 -9.43
N GLY A 144 -9.32 -3.78 -9.22
CA GLY A 144 -8.42 -4.00 -10.37
C GLY A 144 -6.93 -3.80 -10.10
N ARG A 145 -6.54 -3.26 -8.94
CA ARG A 145 -5.12 -3.04 -8.58
C ARG A 145 -4.34 -2.30 -9.69
N ASN A 146 -3.45 -3.00 -10.40
CA ASN A 146 -2.62 -2.46 -11.46
C ASN A 146 -3.24 -2.58 -12.86
N ALA A 147 -4.39 -3.25 -12.99
CA ALA A 147 -5.08 -3.45 -14.27
C ALA A 147 -6.02 -2.30 -14.66
N ILE A 148 -6.27 -1.36 -13.75
CA ILE A 148 -7.14 -0.19 -14.01
C ILE A 148 -6.31 1.08 -14.24
N SER A 149 -6.85 2.02 -15.00
CA SER A 149 -6.22 3.31 -15.28
C SER A 149 -6.04 4.17 -14.02
N TRP A 150 -5.21 5.21 -14.10
CA TRP A 150 -5.07 6.17 -13.00
C TRP A 150 -6.38 6.92 -12.71
N GLU A 151 -7.17 7.22 -13.73
CA GLU A 151 -8.46 7.89 -13.60
C GLU A 151 -9.44 7.02 -12.83
N GLU A 152 -9.53 5.74 -13.16
CA GLU A 152 -10.39 4.79 -12.43
C GLU A 152 -9.94 4.61 -10.99
N LYS A 153 -8.62 4.55 -10.73
CA LYS A 153 -8.09 4.49 -9.34
C LYS A 153 -8.55 5.68 -8.52
N PHE A 154 -8.37 6.89 -9.05
CA PHE A 154 -8.79 8.10 -8.35
C PHE A 154 -10.29 8.19 -8.19
N ARG A 155 -11.07 7.74 -9.19
CA ARG A 155 -12.52 7.64 -9.07
C ARG A 155 -12.92 6.74 -7.90
N TYR A 156 -12.35 5.53 -7.81
CA TYR A 156 -12.62 4.62 -6.68
C TYR A 156 -12.14 5.18 -5.34
N ASP A 157 -11.02 5.88 -5.32
CA ASP A 157 -10.51 6.50 -4.11
C ASP A 157 -11.47 7.60 -3.59
N VAL A 158 -11.98 8.45 -4.49
CA VAL A 158 -12.96 9.50 -4.15
C VAL A 158 -14.31 8.89 -3.81
N GLU A 159 -14.78 7.88 -4.54
CA GLU A 159 -16.00 7.12 -4.23
C GLU A 159 -15.95 6.54 -2.81
N TYR A 160 -14.80 5.99 -2.41
CA TYR A 160 -14.60 5.52 -1.04
C TYR A 160 -14.70 6.67 -0.02
N VAL A 161 -14.09 7.82 -0.30
CA VAL A 161 -14.15 9.01 0.58
C VAL A 161 -15.58 9.47 0.80
N ASP A 162 -16.39 9.49 -0.27
CA ASP A 162 -17.78 9.95 -0.24
C ASP A 162 -18.72 8.97 0.48
N ASN A 163 -18.49 7.65 0.31
CA ASN A 163 -19.35 6.59 0.84
C ASN A 163 -18.78 5.88 2.07
N LEU A 164 -17.76 6.46 2.73
CA LEU A 164 -17.09 5.84 3.86
C LEU A 164 -18.08 5.43 4.96
N SER A 165 -18.21 4.13 5.16
CA SER A 165 -19.10 3.50 6.14
C SER A 165 -18.53 2.18 6.63
N LEU A 166 -18.99 1.70 7.79
CA LEU A 166 -18.60 0.39 8.33
C LEU A 166 -18.92 -0.74 7.34
N MET A 167 -20.09 -0.68 6.69
CA MET A 167 -20.51 -1.71 5.74
C MET A 167 -19.59 -1.75 4.52
N LEU A 168 -19.18 -0.60 4.00
CA LEU A 168 -18.23 -0.52 2.88
C LEU A 168 -16.86 -1.06 3.28
N ASP A 169 -16.37 -0.73 4.49
CA ASP A 169 -15.10 -1.26 5.00
C ASP A 169 -15.15 -2.79 5.12
N ILE A 170 -16.21 -3.35 5.70
CA ILE A 170 -16.39 -4.81 5.79
C ILE A 170 -16.41 -5.45 4.40
N LYS A 171 -17.18 -4.88 3.45
CA LYS A 171 -17.24 -5.37 2.08
C LYS A 171 -15.85 -5.40 1.43
N ILE A 172 -15.06 -4.33 1.56
CA ILE A 172 -13.71 -4.25 0.99
C ILE A 172 -12.77 -5.28 1.65
N ILE A 173 -12.84 -5.46 2.97
CA ILE A 173 -12.05 -6.48 3.69
C ILE A 173 -12.39 -7.88 3.17
N LEU A 174 -13.66 -8.23 3.04
CA LEU A 174 -14.08 -9.54 2.52
C LEU A 174 -13.61 -9.75 1.08
N MET A 175 -13.75 -8.74 0.21
CA MET A 175 -13.24 -8.80 -1.17
C MET A 175 -11.71 -8.96 -1.20
N THR A 176 -10.99 -8.31 -0.28
CA THR A 176 -9.53 -8.45 -0.16
C THR A 176 -9.14 -9.88 0.19
N VAL A 177 -9.78 -10.46 1.21
CA VAL A 177 -9.53 -11.87 1.60
C VAL A 177 -9.77 -12.81 0.43
N LEU A 178 -10.90 -12.65 -0.28
CA LEU A 178 -11.22 -13.48 -1.46
C LEU A 178 -10.15 -13.36 -2.56
N LYS A 179 -9.65 -12.15 -2.83
CA LYS A 179 -8.60 -11.93 -3.84
C LYS A 179 -7.25 -12.50 -3.44
N VAL A 180 -6.88 -12.37 -2.17
CA VAL A 180 -5.64 -12.97 -1.65
C VAL A 180 -5.69 -14.50 -1.74
N VAL A 181 -6.81 -15.11 -1.37
CA VAL A 181 -7.01 -16.57 -1.47
C VAL A 181 -6.98 -17.05 -2.92
N LYS A 182 -7.63 -16.32 -3.84
CA LYS A 182 -7.66 -16.65 -5.27
C LYS A 182 -6.36 -16.31 -6.00
N ARG A 183 -5.43 -15.60 -5.36
CA ARG A 183 -4.20 -15.05 -5.97
C ARG A 183 -4.47 -14.21 -7.23
N ASP A 184 -5.62 -13.52 -7.25
CA ASP A 184 -6.09 -12.77 -8.40
C ASP A 184 -5.37 -11.42 -8.50
N GLY A 185 -4.83 -11.09 -9.68
CA GLY A 185 -4.24 -9.77 -9.98
C GLY A 185 -2.86 -9.51 -9.35
N ILE A 186 -2.07 -10.54 -9.00
CA ILE A 186 -0.73 -10.40 -8.41
C ILE A 186 0.34 -10.08 -9.46
N SER A 187 0.15 -10.45 -10.72
CA SER A 187 1.07 -10.13 -11.81
C SER A 187 0.35 -9.42 -12.95
N SER A 188 0.82 -8.24 -13.35
CA SER A 188 0.66 -7.79 -14.73
C SER A 188 1.68 -8.54 -15.57
N GLU A 189 1.27 -9.12 -16.67
CA GLU A 189 2.14 -9.90 -17.57
C GLU A 189 3.27 -9.09 -18.21
N SER A 190 3.31 -7.76 -18.04
CA SER A 190 4.22 -6.88 -18.76
C SER A 190 5.11 -5.95 -17.93
N SER A 191 4.85 -5.72 -16.64
CA SER A 191 5.79 -4.93 -15.82
C SER A 191 5.58 -5.14 -14.31
N ALA A 192 6.69 -5.17 -13.55
CA ALA A 192 6.69 -5.29 -12.08
C ALA A 192 6.10 -4.05 -11.38
N THR A 193 5.90 -2.95 -12.10
CA THR A 193 5.41 -1.66 -11.60
C THR A 193 4.50 -1.01 -12.64
N MET A 194 3.42 -0.40 -12.19
CA MET A 194 2.55 0.43 -13.03
C MET A 194 3.32 1.66 -13.53
N GLU A 195 2.98 2.14 -14.74
CA GLU A 195 3.51 3.42 -15.26
C GLU A 195 3.31 4.56 -14.28
N GLU A 196 4.24 5.50 -14.27
CA GLU A 196 4.20 6.64 -13.36
C GLU A 196 3.02 7.55 -13.68
N PHE A 197 2.32 8.03 -12.64
CA PHE A 197 1.31 9.07 -12.80
C PHE A 197 1.99 10.42 -13.10
N MET A 198 1.79 10.92 -14.31
CA MET A 198 2.38 12.19 -14.77
C MET A 198 1.50 13.42 -14.54
N GLY A 199 0.27 13.23 -14.01
CA GLY A 199 -0.75 14.28 -13.94
C GLY A 199 -1.55 14.39 -15.25
N GLN A 200 -2.62 15.15 -15.23
CA GLN A 200 -3.31 15.55 -16.47
C GLN A 200 -2.45 16.61 -17.17
N GLN A 201 -1.77 16.25 -18.25
CA GLN A 201 -1.20 17.25 -19.14
C GLN A 201 -2.38 18.00 -19.81
N GLY A 202 -2.59 19.23 -19.38
CA GLY A 202 -3.35 20.23 -20.13
C GLY A 202 -4.75 19.82 -20.58
N LYS A 203 -5.74 19.88 -19.69
CA LYS A 203 -7.14 20.16 -20.00
C LYS A 203 -7.70 21.01 -18.86
N ASP A 204 -7.11 22.17 -18.65
CA ASP A 204 -7.77 23.29 -18.00
C ASP A 204 -8.13 24.27 -19.13
N GLU A 205 -9.28 24.09 -19.73
CA GLU A 205 -10.08 25.12 -20.41
C GLU A 205 -11.51 25.06 -19.82
#